data_137b7f47736d1a1df53b61eb37f9ebfd
#
_entry.id   137b7f47736d1a1df53b61eb37f9ebfd
#
_cell.length_a   1.000
_cell.length_b   1.000
_cell.length_c   1.000
_cell.angle_alpha   90.00
_cell.angle_beta   90.00
_cell.angle_gamma   90.00
#
_symmetry.space_group_name_H-M   'P 1'
#
loop_
_entity.id
_entity.type
_entity.pdbx_description
1 polymer ?
#
loop_
_entity_poly.entity_id
_entity_poly.type
_entity_poly.pdbx_seq_one_letter_code
_entity_poly.pdbx_strand_id
1 'polypeptide(L)'
;MTDTGSAEPGNPGTGPDQHGTEAGSTADDGVPGSLFGPGSQFHAFFSDPRWALAVLRATVLEAAHPQVGAALIENSTFVAHPWRRLRNTLVSLQRMFGPDEEVRQREADRLNRLHARLKGSDARDRPYDAMDPRVRAWVVATLFESSVTMCRLSGQPLEQTAMERLYAEYRAYLAVLDGDARHLPPTLQEFWPYYDRVVEEELENTESMRIILYKLFDHLPAPPLLQGLPTMWAAGRSVVGPLVGVITVASLPESFRRRAGLPEMPGARTLMQSAYLAAGLARFLPDGWLQTEHVTKLLSLSPDSDDPRARTVSALRDRMKRAAALVRLLTPLPPEPEPGDGTDARRDAAEFFTTVLDQTGDGFLDWPDLAAMAREIAGRLDLAEPAETRLYDAFADWWRELQAALDTDGDGRVSPGEYAAAVPSLAGPALIRVAEVLFDATDADGDQRIDADEYRALFRTGFRRDMTDADGTYARAAFVRDFLSFMSGRARSTPYDPLLAGA
;
A
#
# COMPACT_ATOMS: atom_id res chain seq x y z
N MET A 1 -5.54 -18.74 -90.51
CA MET A 1 -6.87 -19.01 -91.05
C MET A 1 -7.79 -18.87 -89.83
N THR A 2 -8.39 -17.72 -89.78
CA THR A 2 -9.83 -17.44 -89.76
C THR A 2 -10.53 -17.99 -88.52
N ASP A 3 -11.37 -17.35 -87.78
CA ASP A 3 -12.01 -16.04 -87.91
C ASP A 3 -12.97 -15.89 -86.70
N THR A 4 -13.08 -14.71 -86.25
CA THR A 4 -14.22 -13.96 -85.77
C THR A 4 -15.37 -14.58 -84.93
N GLY A 5 -15.83 -13.85 -83.92
CA GLY A 5 -17.20 -13.38 -83.72
C GLY A 5 -17.58 -13.16 -82.27
N SER A 6 -17.50 -11.98 -81.77
CA SER A 6 -18.51 -10.97 -81.41
C SER A 6 -19.89 -11.48 -80.98
N ALA A 7 -20.31 -11.13 -79.77
CA ALA A 7 -21.41 -10.18 -79.52
C ALA A 7 -21.93 -10.28 -78.06
N GLU A 8 -21.94 -9.18 -77.33
CA GLU A 8 -22.87 -8.74 -76.23
C GLU A 8 -24.29 -8.50 -76.87
N PRO A 9 -25.33 -8.12 -76.07
CA PRO A 9 -25.49 -7.74 -74.71
C PRO A 9 -26.80 -8.23 -74.02
N GLY A 10 -26.97 -7.88 -72.72
CA GLY A 10 -28.30 -7.93 -72.12
C GLY A 10 -28.38 -7.85 -70.59
N ASN A 11 -28.48 -6.69 -70.08
CA ASN A 11 -29.05 -6.32 -68.73
C ASN A 11 -30.55 -6.01 -68.98
N PRO A 12 -31.51 -5.97 -68.00
CA PRO A 12 -31.43 -5.62 -66.53
C PRO A 12 -32.40 -6.42 -65.63
N GLY A 13 -32.25 -6.20 -64.25
CA GLY A 13 -33.25 -6.64 -63.29
C GLY A 13 -32.91 -6.34 -61.84
N THR A 14 -33.24 -5.15 -61.43
CA THR A 14 -33.67 -4.57 -60.14
C THR A 14 -33.81 -5.47 -58.91
N GLY A 15 -33.15 -5.11 -57.83
CA GLY A 15 -33.21 -5.03 -56.40
C GLY A 15 -34.21 -5.86 -55.57
N PRO A 16 -34.15 -5.85 -54.20
CA PRO A 16 -33.83 -4.72 -53.35
C PRO A 16 -32.91 -4.99 -52.13
N ASP A 17 -32.51 -3.90 -51.51
CA ASP A 17 -31.77 -3.70 -50.27
C ASP A 17 -32.09 -4.65 -49.11
N GLN A 18 -31.04 -5.18 -48.48
CA GLN A 18 -31.02 -5.50 -47.05
C GLN A 18 -29.79 -4.87 -46.40
N HIS A 19 -30.03 -3.77 -45.68
CA HIS A 19 -29.11 -3.25 -44.71
C HIS A 19 -28.94 -4.24 -43.56
N GLY A 20 -27.84 -4.94 -43.51
CA GLY A 20 -27.32 -5.65 -42.35
C GLY A 20 -26.28 -4.78 -41.67
N THR A 21 -26.67 -4.17 -40.57
CA THR A 21 -25.77 -3.46 -39.63
C THR A 21 -24.87 -4.49 -38.96
N GLU A 22 -23.67 -4.68 -39.49
CA GLU A 22 -22.61 -5.36 -38.74
C GLU A 22 -22.15 -4.46 -37.62
N ALA A 23 -22.62 -4.77 -36.41
CA ALA A 23 -22.01 -4.31 -35.18
C ALA A 23 -20.62 -4.93 -35.10
N GLY A 24 -19.60 -4.12 -35.37
CA GLY A 24 -18.21 -4.49 -35.21
C GLY A 24 -17.91 -4.78 -33.74
N SER A 25 -17.99 -6.02 -33.33
CA SER A 25 -17.33 -6.54 -32.15
C SER A 25 -15.83 -6.55 -32.44
N THR A 26 -15.11 -5.58 -31.96
CA THR A 26 -13.66 -5.68 -31.78
C THR A 26 -13.40 -6.71 -30.69
N ALA A 27 -13.48 -7.99 -31.05
CA ALA A 27 -12.89 -9.04 -30.23
C ALA A 27 -11.37 -8.81 -30.24
N ASP A 28 -10.83 -8.58 -29.09
CA ASP A 28 -9.40 -8.53 -28.79
C ASP A 28 -8.80 -9.89 -29.21
N ASP A 29 -8.12 -9.92 -30.37
CA ASP A 29 -7.43 -11.08 -30.90
C ASP A 29 -6.16 -11.39 -30.08
N GLY A 30 -6.35 -11.72 -28.79
CA GLY A 30 -5.30 -12.31 -27.97
C GLY A 30 -4.89 -13.66 -28.60
N VAL A 31 -3.63 -13.78 -28.99
CA VAL A 31 -3.07 -15.00 -29.55
C VAL A 31 -3.40 -16.18 -28.64
N PRO A 32 -4.23 -17.16 -29.07
CA PRO A 32 -4.55 -18.29 -28.21
C PRO A 32 -3.30 -19.09 -27.91
N GLY A 33 -2.87 -19.09 -26.63
CA GLY A 33 -1.68 -19.82 -26.17
C GLY A 33 -0.58 -18.96 -25.56
N SER A 34 -0.68 -17.63 -25.57
CA SER A 34 0.30 -16.78 -24.87
C SER A 34 0.30 -17.05 -23.36
N LEU A 35 1.49 -17.19 -22.77
CA LEU A 35 1.67 -17.31 -21.30
C LEU A 35 1.61 -15.96 -20.59
N PHE A 36 1.59 -14.85 -21.34
CA PHE A 36 1.56 -13.49 -20.81
C PHE A 36 0.57 -12.63 -21.60
N GLY A 37 0.05 -11.59 -20.95
CA GLY A 37 -0.86 -10.64 -21.57
C GLY A 37 -2.34 -11.06 -21.54
N PRO A 38 -3.22 -10.40 -22.32
CA PRO A 38 -4.67 -10.53 -22.22
C PRO A 38 -5.23 -11.95 -22.39
N GLY A 39 -4.53 -12.82 -23.09
CA GLY A 39 -4.94 -14.23 -23.26
C GLY A 39 -4.49 -15.18 -22.14
N SER A 40 -3.77 -14.71 -21.12
CA SER A 40 -3.29 -15.55 -20.04
C SER A 40 -4.32 -15.73 -18.93
N GLN A 41 -4.23 -16.85 -18.21
CA GLN A 41 -5.04 -17.10 -17.00
C GLN A 41 -4.72 -16.08 -15.91
N PHE A 42 -3.46 -15.72 -15.74
CA PHE A 42 -3.05 -14.71 -14.76
C PHE A 42 -3.71 -13.36 -15.02
N HIS A 43 -3.82 -12.92 -16.28
CA HIS A 43 -4.48 -11.66 -16.60
C HIS A 43 -5.95 -11.66 -16.16
N ALA A 44 -6.66 -12.77 -16.36
CA ALA A 44 -8.03 -12.94 -15.88
C ALA A 44 -8.11 -12.86 -14.36
N PHE A 45 -7.17 -13.48 -13.63
CA PHE A 45 -7.09 -13.40 -12.16
C PHE A 45 -6.74 -12.02 -11.66
N PHE A 46 -5.79 -11.35 -12.31
CA PHE A 46 -5.35 -10.02 -11.90
C PHE A 46 -6.47 -8.97 -11.99
N SER A 47 -7.44 -9.21 -12.86
CA SER A 47 -8.64 -8.37 -13.01
C SER A 47 -9.77 -8.76 -12.05
N ASP A 48 -9.62 -9.87 -11.31
CA ASP A 48 -10.64 -10.38 -10.38
C ASP A 48 -10.46 -9.77 -8.98
N PRO A 49 -11.50 -9.13 -8.40
CA PRO A 49 -11.41 -8.52 -7.07
C PRO A 49 -11.09 -9.52 -5.95
N ARG A 50 -11.39 -10.80 -6.13
CA ARG A 50 -11.06 -11.87 -5.17
C ARG A 50 -9.56 -12.06 -5.02
N TRP A 51 -8.78 -11.64 -6.02
CA TRP A 51 -7.34 -11.76 -6.00
C TRP A 51 -6.69 -11.03 -4.82
N ALA A 52 -7.31 -9.97 -4.29
CA ALA A 52 -6.85 -9.28 -3.09
C ALA A 52 -6.78 -10.23 -1.86
N LEU A 53 -7.73 -11.14 -1.72
CA LEU A 53 -7.71 -12.16 -0.65
C LEU A 53 -6.63 -13.21 -0.89
N ALA A 54 -6.43 -13.62 -2.16
CA ALA A 54 -5.37 -14.55 -2.54
C ALA A 54 -3.98 -13.98 -2.28
N VAL A 55 -3.74 -12.71 -2.63
CA VAL A 55 -2.47 -12.02 -2.38
C VAL A 55 -2.16 -11.91 -0.90
N LEU A 56 -3.11 -11.52 -0.08
CA LEU A 56 -2.89 -11.44 1.37
C LEU A 56 -2.54 -12.82 1.96
N ARG A 57 -3.26 -13.87 1.54
CA ARG A 57 -2.94 -15.25 1.93
C ARG A 57 -1.53 -15.67 1.48
N ALA A 58 -1.18 -15.38 0.22
CA ALA A 58 0.17 -15.64 -0.30
C ALA A 58 1.24 -14.91 0.52
N THR A 59 1.05 -13.62 0.79
CA THR A 59 1.98 -12.80 1.57
C THR A 59 2.20 -13.36 2.99
N VAL A 60 1.16 -13.91 3.62
CA VAL A 60 1.30 -14.56 4.94
C VAL A 60 2.12 -15.85 4.84
N LEU A 61 1.90 -16.68 3.81
CA LEU A 61 2.69 -17.90 3.58
C LEU A 61 4.14 -17.58 3.19
N GLU A 62 4.36 -16.55 2.40
CA GLU A 62 5.70 -16.02 2.08
C GLU A 62 6.42 -15.58 3.36
N ALA A 63 5.76 -14.74 4.17
CA ALA A 63 6.31 -14.23 5.41
C ALA A 63 6.54 -15.32 6.46
N ALA A 64 5.81 -16.44 6.39
CA ALA A 64 6.02 -17.61 7.25
C ALA A 64 7.31 -18.40 6.90
N HIS A 65 7.87 -18.22 5.71
CA HIS A 65 9.16 -18.80 5.36
C HIS A 65 10.28 -18.03 6.08
N PRO A 66 11.20 -18.68 6.81
CA PRO A 66 12.18 -18.01 7.67
C PRO A 66 13.01 -16.95 6.96
N GLN A 67 13.54 -17.25 5.77
CA GLN A 67 14.36 -16.31 5.02
C GLN A 67 13.55 -15.12 4.50
N VAL A 68 12.33 -15.35 3.99
CA VAL A 68 11.44 -14.26 3.54
C VAL A 68 11.03 -13.39 4.72
N GLY A 69 10.66 -14.03 5.83
CA GLY A 69 10.29 -13.36 7.06
C GLY A 69 11.39 -12.46 7.60
N ALA A 70 12.64 -12.95 7.62
CA ALA A 70 13.80 -12.18 8.03
C ALA A 70 14.06 -10.99 7.10
N ALA A 71 14.07 -11.22 5.79
CA ALA A 71 14.24 -10.17 4.80
C ALA A 71 13.17 -9.06 4.91
N LEU A 72 11.93 -9.43 5.24
CA LEU A 72 10.84 -8.48 5.45
C LEU A 72 11.04 -7.64 6.72
N ILE A 73 11.50 -8.22 7.83
CA ILE A 73 11.72 -7.48 9.08
C ILE A 73 12.88 -6.50 8.94
N GLU A 74 14.00 -6.93 8.42
CA GLU A 74 15.23 -6.12 8.41
C GLU A 74 15.23 -5.03 7.34
N ASN A 75 14.47 -5.23 6.26
CA ASN A 75 14.43 -4.29 5.14
C ASN A 75 13.06 -3.60 5.00
N SER A 76 12.26 -3.54 6.09
CA SER A 76 10.86 -3.25 5.95
C SER A 76 10.51 -1.76 5.94
N THR A 77 10.52 -1.18 4.75
CA THR A 77 9.62 -0.06 4.40
C THR A 77 8.14 -0.50 4.30
N PHE A 78 7.86 -1.77 4.52
CA PHE A 78 6.54 -2.38 4.34
C PHE A 78 5.52 -1.92 5.40
N VAL A 79 5.94 -1.73 6.65
CA VAL A 79 5.09 -1.15 7.70
C VAL A 79 4.97 0.36 7.50
N ALA A 80 6.05 0.99 7.07
CA ALA A 80 6.11 2.43 6.88
C ALA A 80 5.28 2.93 5.67
N HIS A 81 5.30 2.20 4.54
CA HIS A 81 4.62 2.61 3.31
C HIS A 81 3.74 1.50 2.71
N PRO A 82 2.71 1.01 3.42
CA PRO A 82 1.94 -0.14 2.97
C PRO A 82 1.23 0.10 1.62
N TRP A 83 0.66 1.27 1.40
CA TRP A 83 -0.04 1.60 0.15
C TRP A 83 0.91 1.77 -1.04
N ARG A 84 2.04 2.43 -0.84
CA ARG A 84 3.08 2.57 -1.87
C ARG A 84 3.65 1.20 -2.23
N ARG A 85 3.95 0.37 -1.23
CA ARG A 85 4.42 -0.98 -1.47
C ARG A 85 3.39 -1.83 -2.20
N LEU A 86 2.13 -1.77 -1.79
CA LEU A 86 1.05 -2.46 -2.50
C LEU A 86 0.97 -1.98 -3.96
N ARG A 87 0.94 -0.66 -4.19
CA ARG A 87 0.92 -0.10 -5.55
C ARG A 87 2.12 -0.57 -6.38
N ASN A 88 3.33 -0.48 -5.83
CA ASN A 88 4.54 -0.89 -6.54
C ASN A 88 4.53 -2.39 -6.86
N THR A 89 4.03 -3.23 -5.95
CA THR A 89 3.85 -4.66 -6.19
C THR A 89 2.84 -4.91 -7.32
N LEU A 90 1.69 -4.23 -7.29
CA LEU A 90 0.68 -4.36 -8.34
C LEU A 90 1.21 -3.92 -9.72
N VAL A 91 1.89 -2.77 -9.77
CA VAL A 91 2.52 -2.27 -11.01
C VAL A 91 3.61 -3.23 -11.51
N SER A 92 4.42 -3.78 -10.60
CA SER A 92 5.45 -4.76 -10.94
C SER A 92 4.84 -6.03 -11.53
N LEU A 93 3.79 -6.56 -10.91
CA LEU A 93 3.09 -7.73 -11.43
C LEU A 93 2.44 -7.45 -12.80
N GLN A 94 1.81 -6.29 -12.99
CA GLN A 94 1.27 -5.89 -14.30
C GLN A 94 2.35 -5.89 -15.40
N ARG A 95 3.55 -5.38 -15.08
CA ARG A 95 4.68 -5.37 -16.02
C ARG A 95 5.22 -6.76 -16.29
N MET A 96 5.34 -7.58 -15.25
CA MET A 96 5.88 -8.94 -15.36
C MET A 96 4.97 -9.89 -16.13
N PHE A 97 3.65 -9.74 -15.99
CA PHE A 97 2.67 -10.57 -16.72
C PHE A 97 2.07 -9.87 -17.95
N GLY A 98 2.54 -8.67 -18.28
CA GLY A 98 2.13 -7.94 -19.47
C GLY A 98 2.60 -8.60 -20.78
N PRO A 99 2.02 -8.21 -21.93
CA PRO A 99 2.36 -8.78 -23.23
C PRO A 99 3.74 -8.36 -23.76
N ASP A 100 4.24 -7.19 -23.31
CA ASP A 100 5.49 -6.62 -23.80
C ASP A 100 6.71 -7.27 -23.12
N GLU A 101 7.50 -7.98 -23.93
CA GLU A 101 8.68 -8.71 -23.47
C GLU A 101 9.79 -7.77 -22.96
N GLU A 102 10.00 -6.62 -23.61
CA GLU A 102 11.02 -5.66 -23.17
C GLU A 102 10.67 -5.01 -21.83
N VAL A 103 9.38 -4.69 -21.63
CA VAL A 103 8.88 -4.16 -20.35
C VAL A 103 9.09 -5.20 -19.26
N ARG A 104 8.74 -6.46 -19.55
CA ARG A 104 8.88 -7.59 -18.64
C ARG A 104 10.35 -7.82 -18.24
N GLN A 105 11.26 -7.84 -19.21
CA GLN A 105 12.69 -8.04 -18.94
C GLN A 105 13.28 -6.87 -18.12
N ARG A 106 12.95 -5.63 -18.46
CA ARG A 106 13.39 -4.45 -17.68
C ARG A 106 12.91 -4.50 -16.24
N GLU A 107 11.68 -4.97 -16.03
CA GLU A 107 11.14 -5.11 -14.66
C GLU A 107 11.82 -6.25 -13.91
N ALA A 108 12.09 -7.38 -14.55
CA ALA A 108 12.85 -8.49 -13.97
C ALA A 108 14.25 -8.03 -13.53
N ASP A 109 14.96 -7.30 -14.38
CA ASP A 109 16.27 -6.73 -14.07
C ASP A 109 16.20 -5.74 -12.89
N ARG A 110 15.15 -4.93 -12.83
CA ARG A 110 14.91 -4.01 -11.71
C ARG A 110 14.70 -4.77 -10.40
N LEU A 111 13.84 -5.79 -10.41
CA LEU A 111 13.58 -6.64 -9.24
C LEU A 111 14.85 -7.36 -8.79
N ASN A 112 15.63 -7.90 -9.73
CA ASN A 112 16.88 -8.59 -9.42
C ASN A 112 17.90 -7.66 -8.78
N ARG A 113 18.05 -6.42 -9.27
CA ARG A 113 18.91 -5.41 -8.63
C ARG A 113 18.44 -5.04 -7.22
N LEU A 114 17.13 -4.97 -7.00
CA LEU A 114 16.57 -4.71 -5.68
C LEU A 114 16.86 -5.88 -4.73
N HIS A 115 16.51 -7.09 -5.13
CA HIS A 115 16.67 -8.30 -4.29
C HIS A 115 18.13 -8.64 -4.01
N ALA A 116 19.06 -8.34 -4.92
CA ALA A 116 20.48 -8.56 -4.72
C ALA A 116 21.07 -7.82 -3.49
N ARG A 117 20.39 -6.78 -3.01
CA ARG A 117 20.78 -6.01 -1.82
C ARG A 117 20.19 -6.57 -0.53
N LEU A 118 19.21 -7.48 -0.62
CA LEU A 118 18.48 -8.02 0.52
C LEU A 118 19.14 -9.32 0.98
N LYS A 119 20.22 -9.19 1.74
CA LYS A 119 21.01 -10.29 2.31
C LYS A 119 21.41 -9.94 3.72
N GLY A 120 21.38 -10.90 4.61
CA GLY A 120 21.74 -10.70 6.00
C GLY A 120 21.61 -11.98 6.83
N SER A 121 21.46 -11.83 8.13
CA SER A 121 21.13 -12.92 9.05
C SER A 121 19.94 -12.51 9.92
N ASP A 122 19.07 -13.45 10.24
CA ASP A 122 17.95 -13.22 11.16
C ASP A 122 18.44 -13.11 12.63
N ALA A 123 17.52 -12.83 13.54
CA ALA A 123 17.79 -12.72 14.98
C ALA A 123 18.36 -14.03 15.61
N ARG A 124 18.38 -15.14 14.87
CA ARG A 124 18.96 -16.44 15.26
C ARG A 124 20.25 -16.75 14.49
N ASP A 125 20.90 -15.75 13.88
CA ASP A 125 22.08 -15.87 13.02
C ASP A 125 21.90 -16.81 11.80
N ARG A 126 20.66 -17.06 11.36
CA ARG A 126 20.40 -17.84 10.15
C ARG A 126 20.48 -16.90 8.93
N PRO A 127 21.30 -17.24 7.92
CA PRO A 127 21.45 -16.39 6.75
C PRO A 127 20.15 -16.35 5.93
N TYR A 128 19.87 -15.19 5.35
CA TYR A 128 18.85 -15.03 4.32
C TYR A 128 19.44 -14.36 3.08
N ASP A 129 18.95 -14.74 1.91
CA ASP A 129 19.28 -14.15 0.63
C ASP A 129 18.03 -14.10 -0.25
N ALA A 130 17.54 -12.89 -0.56
CA ALA A 130 16.39 -12.74 -1.44
C ALA A 130 16.67 -13.17 -2.90
N MET A 131 17.92 -13.47 -3.23
CA MET A 131 18.30 -14.05 -4.52
C MET A 131 18.43 -15.59 -4.47
N ASP A 132 18.18 -16.24 -3.32
CA ASP A 132 18.14 -17.70 -3.26
C ASP A 132 17.01 -18.23 -4.18
N PRO A 133 17.32 -19.01 -5.21
CA PRO A 133 16.33 -19.48 -6.17
C PRO A 133 15.23 -20.35 -5.54
N ARG A 134 15.50 -21.03 -4.41
CA ARG A 134 14.50 -21.82 -3.68
C ARG A 134 13.47 -20.93 -3.00
N VAL A 135 13.95 -19.85 -2.37
CA VAL A 135 13.10 -18.85 -1.73
C VAL A 135 12.22 -18.17 -2.77
N ARG A 136 12.77 -17.80 -3.92
CA ARG A 136 12.02 -17.18 -5.02
C ARG A 136 10.99 -18.15 -5.62
N ALA A 137 11.35 -19.41 -5.78
CA ALA A 137 10.41 -20.45 -6.20
C ALA A 137 9.27 -20.62 -5.19
N TRP A 138 9.54 -20.54 -3.89
CA TRP A 138 8.51 -20.56 -2.85
C TRP A 138 7.54 -19.37 -2.98
N VAL A 139 8.03 -18.15 -3.16
CA VAL A 139 7.17 -16.97 -3.38
C VAL A 139 6.22 -17.18 -4.55
N VAL A 140 6.74 -17.69 -5.68
CA VAL A 140 5.90 -17.99 -6.85
C VAL A 140 4.91 -19.13 -6.58
N ALA A 141 5.34 -20.15 -5.83
CA ALA A 141 4.47 -21.27 -5.42
C ALA A 141 3.26 -20.80 -4.59
N THR A 142 3.48 -19.85 -3.65
CA THR A 142 2.39 -19.30 -2.81
C THR A 142 1.40 -18.49 -3.62
N LEU A 143 1.85 -17.72 -4.60
CA LEU A 143 0.98 -16.96 -5.49
C LEU A 143 0.08 -17.90 -6.33
N PHE A 144 0.68 -18.94 -6.92
CA PHE A 144 -0.06 -19.96 -7.67
C PHE A 144 -1.11 -20.67 -6.80
N GLU A 145 -0.68 -21.26 -5.69
CA GLU A 145 -1.56 -22.04 -4.82
C GLU A 145 -2.68 -21.17 -4.22
N SER A 146 -2.37 -19.93 -3.82
CA SER A 146 -3.38 -19.01 -3.30
C SER A 146 -4.41 -18.61 -4.36
N SER A 147 -4.02 -18.52 -5.63
CA SER A 147 -4.95 -18.31 -6.75
C SER A 147 -5.90 -19.51 -6.92
N VAL A 148 -5.37 -20.73 -6.87
CA VAL A 148 -6.17 -21.97 -6.95
C VAL A 148 -7.12 -22.07 -5.76
N THR A 149 -6.62 -21.80 -4.55
CA THR A 149 -7.41 -21.83 -3.32
C THR A 149 -8.51 -20.77 -3.32
N MET A 150 -8.24 -19.57 -3.82
CA MET A 150 -9.25 -18.52 -4.01
C MET A 150 -10.42 -19.01 -4.84
N CYS A 151 -10.16 -19.62 -5.99
CA CYS A 151 -11.20 -20.16 -6.86
C CYS A 151 -12.02 -21.26 -6.16
N ARG A 152 -11.35 -22.17 -5.49
CA ARG A 152 -12.00 -23.25 -4.74
C ARG A 152 -12.89 -22.72 -3.60
N LEU A 153 -12.39 -21.79 -2.80
CA LEU A 153 -13.13 -21.21 -1.68
C LEU A 153 -14.31 -20.33 -2.13
N SER A 154 -14.21 -19.75 -3.32
CA SER A 154 -15.30 -18.96 -3.93
C SER A 154 -16.34 -19.80 -4.66
N GLY A 155 -16.30 -21.13 -4.53
CA GLY A 155 -17.25 -22.06 -5.16
C GLY A 155 -17.06 -22.20 -6.68
N GLN A 156 -15.89 -21.86 -7.21
CA GLN A 156 -15.54 -21.90 -8.63
C GLN A 156 -14.18 -22.56 -8.83
N PRO A 157 -14.01 -23.84 -8.50
CA PRO A 157 -12.76 -24.55 -8.69
C PRO A 157 -12.33 -24.49 -10.15
N LEU A 158 -11.03 -24.31 -10.36
CA LEU A 158 -10.45 -24.36 -11.72
C LEU A 158 -10.54 -25.77 -12.27
N GLU A 159 -10.85 -25.86 -13.57
CA GLU A 159 -10.68 -27.09 -14.32
C GLU A 159 -9.18 -27.45 -14.42
N GLN A 160 -8.89 -28.75 -14.58
CA GLN A 160 -7.54 -29.28 -14.61
C GLN A 160 -6.66 -28.56 -15.65
N THR A 161 -7.18 -28.39 -16.87
CA THR A 161 -6.45 -27.71 -17.96
C THR A 161 -6.17 -26.24 -17.69
N ALA A 162 -7.11 -25.52 -17.07
CA ALA A 162 -6.92 -24.14 -16.66
C ALA A 162 -5.88 -24.02 -15.55
N MET A 163 -5.87 -24.95 -14.59
CA MET A 163 -4.90 -25.01 -13.52
C MET A 163 -3.49 -25.33 -14.01
N GLU A 164 -3.35 -26.27 -14.94
CA GLU A 164 -2.07 -26.60 -15.60
C GLU A 164 -1.52 -25.41 -16.38
N ARG A 165 -2.40 -24.70 -17.10
CA ARG A 165 -2.01 -23.50 -17.84
C ARG A 165 -1.56 -22.38 -16.88
N LEU A 166 -2.32 -22.11 -15.83
CA LEU A 166 -1.94 -21.14 -14.81
C LEU A 166 -0.59 -21.49 -14.19
N TYR A 167 -0.36 -22.76 -13.88
CA TYR A 167 0.93 -23.22 -13.34
C TYR A 167 2.09 -22.98 -14.33
N ALA A 168 1.88 -23.26 -15.62
CA ALA A 168 2.86 -22.97 -16.66
C ALA A 168 3.19 -21.47 -16.77
N GLU A 169 2.20 -20.59 -16.60
CA GLU A 169 2.40 -19.13 -16.57
C GLU A 169 3.26 -18.69 -15.37
N TYR A 170 3.01 -19.22 -14.17
CA TYR A 170 3.83 -18.94 -13.00
C TYR A 170 5.25 -19.51 -13.12
N ARG A 171 5.43 -20.67 -13.75
CA ARG A 171 6.76 -21.18 -14.05
C ARG A 171 7.50 -20.31 -15.07
N ALA A 172 6.81 -19.82 -16.09
CA ALA A 172 7.37 -18.88 -17.05
C ALA A 172 7.76 -17.55 -16.39
N TYR A 173 6.96 -17.06 -15.46
CA TYR A 173 7.29 -15.88 -14.62
C TYR A 173 8.59 -16.10 -13.84
N LEU A 174 8.75 -17.24 -13.15
CA LEU A 174 9.98 -17.56 -12.44
C LEU A 174 11.17 -17.65 -13.39
N ALA A 175 11.01 -18.25 -14.57
CA ALA A 175 12.07 -18.35 -15.56
C ALA A 175 12.54 -16.98 -16.07
N VAL A 176 11.65 -16.00 -16.19
CA VAL A 176 12.01 -14.62 -16.54
C VAL A 176 12.84 -13.98 -15.42
N LEU A 177 12.53 -14.27 -14.16
CA LEU A 177 13.25 -13.72 -13.00
C LEU A 177 14.61 -14.36 -12.80
N ASP A 178 14.72 -15.71 -12.91
CA ASP A 178 15.88 -16.49 -12.51
C ASP A 178 16.69 -17.05 -13.69
N GLY A 179 16.22 -16.82 -14.91
CA GLY A 179 16.77 -17.47 -16.11
C GLY A 179 16.26 -18.89 -16.35
N ASP A 180 15.73 -19.57 -15.32
CA ASP A 180 15.05 -20.85 -15.44
C ASP A 180 14.05 -21.08 -14.30
N ALA A 181 13.24 -22.13 -14.37
CA ALA A 181 12.24 -22.47 -13.36
C ALA A 181 12.53 -23.84 -12.69
N ARG A 182 13.80 -24.28 -12.63
CA ARG A 182 14.17 -25.62 -12.14
C ARG A 182 13.84 -25.87 -10.67
N HIS A 183 13.71 -24.80 -9.86
CA HIS A 183 13.39 -24.90 -8.44
C HIS A 183 11.88 -25.02 -8.15
N LEU A 184 11.03 -24.82 -9.18
CA LEU A 184 9.64 -25.27 -9.18
C LEU A 184 9.50 -26.61 -9.90
N PRO A 185 8.72 -27.56 -9.38
CA PRO A 185 8.48 -28.83 -10.03
C PRO A 185 8.02 -28.67 -11.49
N PRO A 186 8.42 -29.56 -12.40
CA PRO A 186 8.08 -29.41 -13.82
C PRO A 186 6.59 -29.60 -14.11
N THR A 187 5.88 -30.36 -13.29
CA THR A 187 4.46 -30.69 -13.46
C THR A 187 3.62 -30.28 -12.26
N LEU A 188 2.33 -30.06 -12.51
CA LEU A 188 1.37 -29.79 -11.46
C LEU A 188 1.23 -30.98 -10.48
N GLN A 189 1.40 -32.22 -10.97
CA GLN A 189 1.33 -33.40 -10.12
C GLN A 189 2.49 -33.42 -9.09
N GLU A 190 3.67 -32.97 -9.47
CA GLU A 190 4.84 -32.88 -8.59
C GLU A 190 4.82 -31.63 -7.71
N PHE A 191 4.05 -30.61 -8.12
CA PHE A 191 3.93 -29.37 -7.35
C PHE A 191 3.28 -29.57 -5.99
N TRP A 192 2.21 -30.35 -5.89
CA TRP A 192 1.48 -30.49 -4.62
C TRP A 192 2.34 -31.14 -3.53
N PRO A 193 3.06 -32.27 -3.78
CA PRO A 193 3.97 -32.81 -2.78
C PRO A 193 5.11 -31.85 -2.40
N TYR A 194 5.61 -31.05 -3.35
CA TYR A 194 6.60 -30.02 -3.06
C TYR A 194 6.02 -28.96 -2.13
N TYR A 195 4.83 -28.42 -2.45
CA TYR A 195 4.16 -27.40 -1.65
C TYR A 195 3.87 -27.92 -0.23
N ASP A 196 3.28 -29.10 -0.11
CA ASP A 196 2.95 -29.69 1.19
C ASP A 196 4.21 -29.90 2.06
N ARG A 197 5.30 -30.35 1.47
CA ARG A 197 6.58 -30.49 2.19
C ARG A 197 7.08 -29.16 2.74
N VAL A 198 7.13 -28.10 1.93
CA VAL A 198 7.57 -26.78 2.42
C VAL A 198 6.64 -26.27 3.51
N VAL A 199 5.32 -26.42 3.34
CA VAL A 199 4.33 -26.07 4.35
C VAL A 199 4.56 -26.83 5.66
N GLU A 200 4.90 -28.11 5.60
CA GLU A 200 5.04 -28.98 6.78
C GLU A 200 6.41 -28.89 7.44
N GLU A 201 7.47 -28.66 6.67
CA GLU A 201 8.85 -28.75 7.18
C GLU A 201 9.52 -27.39 7.35
N GLU A 202 9.23 -26.40 6.50
CA GLU A 202 10.03 -25.18 6.40
C GLU A 202 9.33 -23.93 6.99
N LEU A 203 7.98 -23.83 6.94
CA LEU A 203 7.30 -22.65 7.43
C LEU A 203 7.32 -22.56 8.96
N GLU A 204 7.49 -21.35 9.48
CA GLU A 204 7.52 -21.04 10.91
C GLU A 204 6.50 -19.95 11.27
N ASN A 205 6.19 -19.81 12.56
CA ASN A 205 5.46 -18.68 13.11
C ASN A 205 6.44 -17.49 13.26
N THR A 206 6.79 -16.86 12.15
CA THR A 206 7.74 -15.75 12.10
C THR A 206 7.15 -14.46 12.66
N GLU A 207 8.00 -13.52 13.04
CA GLU A 207 7.57 -12.19 13.49
C GLU A 207 6.88 -11.40 12.38
N SER A 208 7.44 -11.39 11.16
CA SER A 208 6.84 -10.73 9.99
C SER A 208 5.44 -11.24 9.69
N MET A 209 5.22 -12.56 9.74
CA MET A 209 3.90 -13.14 9.58
C MET A 209 2.92 -12.63 10.65
N ARG A 210 3.34 -12.56 11.92
CA ARG A 210 2.50 -12.03 13.00
C ARG A 210 2.18 -10.55 12.81
N ILE A 211 3.13 -9.75 12.36
CA ILE A 211 2.90 -8.33 12.04
C ILE A 211 1.86 -8.22 10.93
N ILE A 212 1.97 -9.00 9.86
CA ILE A 212 1.00 -8.97 8.75
C ILE A 212 -0.39 -9.38 9.21
N LEU A 213 -0.51 -10.43 10.02
CA LEU A 213 -1.81 -10.94 10.47
C LEU A 213 -2.51 -10.07 11.52
N TYR A 214 -1.74 -9.48 12.44
CA TYR A 214 -2.32 -8.90 13.65
C TYR A 214 -2.02 -7.42 13.86
N LYS A 215 -0.94 -6.89 13.28
CA LYS A 215 -0.52 -5.50 13.50
C LYS A 215 -0.61 -4.61 12.26
N LEU A 216 -0.60 -5.20 11.06
CA LEU A 216 -0.61 -4.42 9.83
C LEU A 216 -1.82 -3.47 9.75
N PHE A 217 -3.00 -3.96 10.13
CA PHE A 217 -4.22 -3.17 10.09
C PHE A 217 -4.32 -2.16 11.24
N ASP A 218 -3.67 -2.41 12.38
CA ASP A 218 -3.71 -1.47 13.53
C ASP A 218 -3.04 -0.15 13.18
N HIS A 219 -2.03 -0.19 12.32
CA HIS A 219 -1.22 0.96 11.94
C HIS A 219 -1.37 1.36 10.45
N LEU A 220 -2.32 0.74 9.73
CA LEU A 220 -2.53 1.04 8.33
C LEU A 220 -3.06 2.47 8.18
N PRO A 221 -2.32 3.40 7.55
CA PRO A 221 -2.78 4.77 7.37
C PRO A 221 -4.01 4.82 6.46
N ALA A 222 -4.78 5.90 6.55
CA ALA A 222 -5.86 6.11 5.61
C ALA A 222 -5.32 6.12 4.18
N PRO A 223 -5.96 5.38 3.25
CA PRO A 223 -5.59 5.47 1.85
C PRO A 223 -5.80 6.91 1.35
N PRO A 224 -5.10 7.34 0.28
CA PRO A 224 -5.14 8.72 -0.20
C PRO A 224 -6.56 9.31 -0.34
N LEU A 225 -7.53 8.46 -0.72
CA LEU A 225 -8.93 8.87 -0.88
C LEU A 225 -9.68 9.11 0.44
N LEU A 226 -9.23 8.52 1.54
CA LEU A 226 -9.82 8.67 2.88
C LEU A 226 -8.99 9.57 3.79
N GLN A 227 -7.93 10.18 3.28
CA GLN A 227 -7.20 11.24 3.98
C GLN A 227 -8.16 12.37 4.34
N GLY A 228 -8.10 12.83 5.61
CA GLY A 228 -9.05 13.80 6.17
C GLY A 228 -10.29 13.21 6.83
N LEU A 229 -10.38 11.88 6.99
CA LEU A 229 -11.40 11.17 7.78
C LEU A 229 -10.75 10.18 8.77
N PRO A 230 -9.80 10.62 9.62
CA PRO A 230 -8.98 9.72 10.42
C PRO A 230 -9.81 8.89 11.40
N THR A 231 -10.75 9.47 12.11
CA THR A 231 -11.63 8.77 13.06
C THR A 231 -12.49 7.69 12.38
N MET A 232 -13.02 7.98 11.19
CA MET A 232 -13.80 7.00 10.44
C MET A 232 -12.93 5.87 9.92
N TRP A 233 -11.71 6.20 9.45
CA TRP A 233 -10.74 5.19 9.04
C TRP A 233 -10.30 4.32 10.22
N ALA A 234 -9.98 4.92 11.38
CA ALA A 234 -9.62 4.20 12.59
C ALA A 234 -10.74 3.24 13.04
N ALA A 235 -11.99 3.72 13.09
CA ALA A 235 -13.15 2.87 13.40
C ALA A 235 -13.36 1.76 12.37
N GLY A 236 -13.19 2.06 11.08
CA GLY A 236 -13.30 1.06 10.02
C GLY A 236 -12.22 -0.01 10.13
N ARG A 237 -10.96 0.37 10.29
CA ARG A 237 -9.84 -0.58 10.37
C ARG A 237 -9.88 -1.45 11.63
N SER A 238 -10.34 -0.91 12.78
CA SER A 238 -10.47 -1.69 14.03
C SER A 238 -11.49 -2.82 13.93
N VAL A 239 -12.44 -2.74 13.00
CA VAL A 239 -13.41 -3.81 12.70
C VAL A 239 -12.90 -4.69 11.56
N VAL A 240 -12.45 -4.08 10.47
CA VAL A 240 -12.05 -4.79 9.24
C VAL A 240 -10.73 -5.55 9.45
N GLY A 241 -9.76 -4.99 10.17
CA GLY A 241 -8.46 -5.62 10.40
C GLY A 241 -8.56 -7.00 11.05
N PRO A 242 -9.16 -7.12 12.24
CA PRO A 242 -9.36 -8.43 12.89
C PRO A 242 -10.15 -9.40 12.03
N LEU A 243 -11.18 -8.93 11.32
CA LEU A 243 -11.99 -9.74 10.42
C LEU A 243 -11.16 -10.33 9.28
N VAL A 244 -10.34 -9.50 8.62
CA VAL A 244 -9.44 -9.95 7.55
C VAL A 244 -8.38 -10.91 8.10
N GLY A 245 -7.84 -10.67 9.29
CA GLY A 245 -6.94 -11.59 9.98
C GLY A 245 -7.57 -12.97 10.20
N VAL A 246 -8.77 -13.02 10.73
CA VAL A 246 -9.52 -14.28 10.96
C VAL A 246 -9.78 -15.02 9.65
N ILE A 247 -10.23 -14.32 8.60
CA ILE A 247 -10.48 -14.88 7.28
C ILE A 247 -9.18 -15.46 6.69
N THR A 248 -8.08 -14.71 6.80
CA THR A 248 -6.78 -15.12 6.27
C THR A 248 -6.28 -16.35 7.00
N VAL A 249 -6.26 -16.34 8.35
CA VAL A 249 -5.87 -17.51 9.15
C VAL A 249 -6.70 -18.74 8.81
N ALA A 250 -8.03 -18.60 8.71
CA ALA A 250 -8.91 -19.72 8.37
C ALA A 250 -8.65 -20.29 6.96
N SER A 251 -8.10 -19.49 6.05
CA SER A 251 -7.76 -19.91 4.67
C SER A 251 -6.40 -20.60 4.56
N LEU A 252 -5.52 -20.51 5.58
CA LEU A 252 -4.20 -21.15 5.57
C LEU A 252 -4.30 -22.68 5.66
N PRO A 253 -3.27 -23.45 5.22
CA PRO A 253 -3.20 -24.88 5.36
C PRO A 253 -3.37 -25.31 6.82
N GLU A 254 -4.19 -26.32 7.09
CA GLU A 254 -4.52 -26.76 8.45
C GLU A 254 -3.30 -27.30 9.20
N SER A 255 -2.41 -28.05 8.52
CA SER A 255 -1.15 -28.54 9.06
C SER A 255 -0.26 -27.40 9.56
N PHE A 256 -0.15 -26.33 8.78
CA PHE A 256 0.60 -25.14 9.16
C PHE A 256 -0.05 -24.40 10.34
N ARG A 257 -1.36 -24.16 10.30
CA ARG A 257 -2.07 -23.46 11.40
C ARG A 257 -1.87 -24.15 12.74
N ARG A 258 -2.01 -25.47 12.77
CA ARG A 258 -1.79 -26.26 14.00
C ARG A 258 -0.36 -26.19 14.51
N ARG A 259 0.62 -26.33 13.60
CA ARG A 259 2.04 -26.28 13.97
C ARG A 259 2.49 -24.90 14.42
N ALA A 260 2.00 -23.86 13.75
CA ALA A 260 2.30 -22.46 14.08
C ALA A 260 1.54 -21.94 15.31
N GLY A 261 0.65 -22.75 15.90
CA GLY A 261 -0.15 -22.35 17.07
C GLY A 261 -1.12 -21.19 16.77
N LEU A 262 -1.59 -21.08 15.52
CA LEU A 262 -2.52 -20.02 15.15
C LEU A 262 -3.92 -20.32 15.72
N PRO A 263 -4.61 -19.32 16.30
CA PRO A 263 -5.88 -19.54 16.96
C PRO A 263 -6.97 -19.96 15.98
N GLU A 264 -7.72 -21.02 16.31
CA GLU A 264 -8.96 -21.38 15.63
C GLU A 264 -10.14 -20.72 16.35
N MET A 265 -10.70 -19.68 15.73
CA MET A 265 -11.89 -19.04 16.26
C MET A 265 -13.16 -19.82 15.84
N PRO A 266 -14.10 -20.07 16.77
CA PRO A 266 -15.40 -20.64 16.41
C PRO A 266 -16.08 -19.83 15.30
N GLY A 267 -16.52 -20.50 14.22
CA GLY A 267 -17.18 -19.86 13.08
C GLY A 267 -16.23 -19.23 12.05
N ALA A 268 -14.90 -19.21 12.27
CA ALA A 268 -13.93 -18.62 11.33
C ALA A 268 -14.01 -19.24 9.93
N ARG A 269 -14.24 -20.55 9.83
CA ARG A 269 -14.40 -21.24 8.54
C ARG A 269 -15.64 -20.77 7.79
N THR A 270 -16.77 -20.62 8.46
CA THR A 270 -18.02 -20.11 7.87
C THR A 270 -17.84 -18.66 7.42
N LEU A 271 -17.21 -17.83 8.26
CA LEU A 271 -16.90 -16.44 7.95
C LEU A 271 -16.00 -16.33 6.71
N MET A 272 -14.93 -17.11 6.65
CA MET A 272 -14.03 -17.19 5.50
C MET A 272 -14.79 -17.61 4.23
N GLN A 273 -15.57 -18.68 4.27
CA GLN A 273 -16.36 -19.13 3.12
C GLN A 273 -17.34 -18.04 2.66
N SER A 274 -18.03 -17.39 3.60
CA SER A 274 -18.96 -16.29 3.28
C SER A 274 -18.24 -15.11 2.64
N ALA A 275 -17.04 -14.76 3.13
CA ALA A 275 -16.24 -13.67 2.57
C ALA A 275 -15.76 -13.98 1.14
N TYR A 276 -15.27 -15.18 0.88
CA TYR A 276 -14.86 -15.60 -0.46
C TYR A 276 -16.04 -15.69 -1.44
N LEU A 277 -17.18 -16.21 -0.99
CA LEU A 277 -18.40 -16.23 -1.79
C LEU A 277 -18.89 -14.79 -2.09
N ALA A 278 -18.93 -13.92 -1.09
CA ALA A 278 -19.32 -12.53 -1.27
C ALA A 278 -18.37 -11.79 -2.23
N ALA A 279 -17.06 -12.01 -2.10
CA ALA A 279 -16.08 -11.48 -3.04
C ALA A 279 -16.29 -12.03 -4.46
N GLY A 280 -16.69 -13.30 -4.59
CA GLY A 280 -17.08 -13.91 -5.87
C GLY A 280 -18.30 -13.25 -6.52
N LEU A 281 -19.24 -12.72 -5.72
CA LEU A 281 -20.39 -11.98 -6.23
C LEU A 281 -20.02 -10.57 -6.71
N ALA A 282 -18.89 -10.02 -6.27
CA ALA A 282 -18.44 -8.69 -6.69
C ALA A 282 -18.17 -8.59 -8.21
N ARG A 283 -17.93 -9.72 -8.90
CA ARG A 283 -17.83 -9.78 -10.36
C ARG A 283 -19.11 -9.34 -11.11
N PHE A 284 -20.26 -9.36 -10.43
CA PHE A 284 -21.53 -8.88 -11.00
C PHE A 284 -21.73 -7.37 -10.82
N LEU A 285 -20.80 -6.69 -10.16
CA LEU A 285 -20.76 -5.23 -10.15
C LEU A 285 -20.34 -4.72 -11.54
N PRO A 286 -20.78 -3.51 -11.93
CA PRO A 286 -20.43 -2.94 -13.22
C PRO A 286 -18.91 -2.96 -13.45
N ASP A 287 -18.50 -3.33 -14.65
CA ASP A 287 -17.10 -3.34 -15.07
C ASP A 287 -16.40 -2.02 -14.75
N GLY A 288 -15.27 -2.10 -14.09
CA GLY A 288 -14.43 -0.96 -13.77
C GLY A 288 -14.41 -0.52 -12.31
N TRP A 289 -15.26 -1.06 -11.41
CA TRP A 289 -15.23 -0.66 -9.99
C TRP A 289 -14.13 -1.35 -9.17
N LEU A 290 -13.75 -2.57 -9.55
CA LEU A 290 -12.85 -3.43 -8.77
C LEU A 290 -11.66 -3.99 -9.56
N GLN A 291 -11.45 -3.55 -10.80
CA GLN A 291 -10.27 -3.99 -11.58
C GLN A 291 -8.98 -3.47 -10.94
N THR A 292 -7.95 -4.31 -10.91
CA THR A 292 -6.65 -3.98 -10.28
C THR A 292 -6.02 -2.71 -10.86
N GLU A 293 -6.21 -2.42 -12.14
CA GLU A 293 -5.81 -1.15 -12.75
C GLU A 293 -6.51 0.05 -12.12
N HIS A 294 -7.79 -0.09 -11.79
CA HIS A 294 -8.55 0.96 -11.11
C HIS A 294 -8.12 1.11 -9.66
N VAL A 295 -7.84 0.01 -8.96
CA VAL A 295 -7.30 0.04 -7.58
C VAL A 295 -5.92 0.70 -7.58
N THR A 296 -5.04 0.32 -8.51
CA THR A 296 -3.71 0.95 -8.65
C THR A 296 -3.83 2.45 -8.96
N LYS A 297 -4.77 2.81 -9.83
CA LYS A 297 -5.05 4.21 -10.17
C LYS A 297 -5.66 4.96 -8.98
N LEU A 298 -6.58 4.36 -8.23
CA LEU A 298 -7.16 4.92 -7.02
C LEU A 298 -6.11 5.15 -5.92
N LEU A 299 -5.15 4.22 -5.76
CA LEU A 299 -4.03 4.36 -4.82
C LEU A 299 -3.01 5.44 -5.25
N SER A 300 -3.04 5.87 -6.51
CA SER A 300 -2.20 6.94 -7.05
C SER A 300 -2.93 8.27 -7.23
N LEU A 301 -4.27 8.31 -7.03
CA LEU A 301 -5.05 9.54 -7.14
C LEU A 301 -4.78 10.45 -5.95
N SER A 302 -4.30 11.66 -6.25
CA SER A 302 -4.37 12.76 -5.29
C SER A 302 -5.82 13.22 -5.11
N PRO A 303 -6.22 13.70 -3.91
CA PRO A 303 -7.52 14.34 -3.70
C PRO A 303 -7.83 15.49 -4.67
N ASP A 304 -6.77 16.13 -5.21
CA ASP A 304 -6.85 17.26 -6.13
C ASP A 304 -6.80 16.87 -7.62
N SER A 305 -6.88 15.56 -7.92
CA SER A 305 -6.88 15.05 -9.29
C SER A 305 -8.13 15.49 -10.04
N ASP A 306 -7.96 15.90 -11.31
CA ASP A 306 -9.07 16.24 -12.23
C ASP A 306 -9.88 15.01 -12.69
N ASP A 307 -9.55 13.81 -12.23
CA ASP A 307 -10.30 12.59 -12.55
C ASP A 307 -11.74 12.68 -12.01
N PRO A 308 -12.77 12.42 -12.85
CA PRO A 308 -14.17 12.42 -12.41
C PRO A 308 -14.46 11.54 -11.20
N ARG A 309 -13.66 10.48 -10.99
CA ARG A 309 -13.78 9.56 -9.86
C ARG A 309 -13.22 10.19 -8.58
N ALA A 310 -12.10 10.91 -8.66
CA ALA A 310 -11.58 11.69 -7.54
C ALA A 310 -12.60 12.73 -7.08
N ARG A 311 -13.29 13.40 -8.02
CA ARG A 311 -14.40 14.33 -7.70
C ARG A 311 -15.57 13.63 -7.02
N THR A 312 -15.93 12.42 -7.45
CA THR A 312 -17.02 11.66 -6.79
C THR A 312 -16.63 11.26 -5.37
N VAL A 313 -15.39 10.81 -5.16
CA VAL A 313 -14.88 10.43 -3.85
C VAL A 313 -14.72 11.66 -2.96
N SER A 314 -14.20 12.80 -3.48
CA SER A 314 -14.13 14.04 -2.73
C SER A 314 -15.51 14.57 -2.36
N ALA A 315 -16.51 14.50 -3.25
CA ALA A 315 -17.88 14.85 -2.94
C ALA A 315 -18.51 13.96 -1.87
N LEU A 316 -18.20 12.65 -1.90
CA LEU A 316 -18.62 11.71 -0.84
C LEU A 316 -17.92 12.05 0.49
N ARG A 317 -16.62 12.29 0.47
CA ARG A 317 -15.82 12.74 1.61
C ARG A 317 -16.41 13.99 2.25
N ASP A 318 -16.77 15.01 1.44
CA ASP A 318 -17.33 16.27 1.93
C ASP A 318 -18.74 16.10 2.50
N ARG A 319 -19.52 15.15 1.97
CA ARG A 319 -20.81 14.77 2.58
C ARG A 319 -20.61 14.10 3.93
N MET A 320 -19.61 13.22 4.05
CA MET A 320 -19.29 12.51 5.30
C MET A 320 -18.69 13.46 6.34
N LYS A 321 -17.81 14.41 5.94
CA LYS A 321 -17.33 15.48 6.83
C LYS A 321 -18.50 16.33 7.36
N ARG A 322 -19.46 16.68 6.52
CA ARG A 322 -20.68 17.41 6.94
C ARG A 322 -21.55 16.59 7.88
N ALA A 323 -21.73 15.29 7.61
CA ALA A 323 -22.47 14.41 8.50
C ALA A 323 -21.77 14.25 9.86
N ALA A 324 -20.45 14.09 9.88
CA ALA A 324 -19.66 14.02 11.11
C ALA A 324 -19.71 15.34 11.90
N ALA A 325 -19.65 16.47 11.22
CA ALA A 325 -19.83 17.79 11.85
C ALA A 325 -21.24 17.94 12.45
N LEU A 326 -22.26 17.43 11.79
CA LEU A 326 -23.64 17.45 12.29
C LEU A 326 -23.80 16.54 13.53
N VAL A 327 -23.16 15.36 13.53
CA VAL A 327 -23.13 14.46 14.70
C VAL A 327 -22.41 15.12 15.88
N ARG A 328 -21.29 15.83 15.62
CA ARG A 328 -20.58 16.59 16.67
C ARG A 328 -21.44 17.73 17.25
N LEU A 329 -22.23 18.40 16.42
CA LEU A 329 -23.17 19.43 16.87
C LEU A 329 -24.34 18.87 17.70
N LEU A 330 -24.69 17.60 17.48
CA LEU A 330 -25.79 16.92 18.20
C LEU A 330 -25.29 16.14 19.42
N THR A 331 -23.99 16.00 19.60
CA THR A 331 -23.40 15.36 20.79
C THR A 331 -23.12 16.45 21.83
N PRO A 332 -23.71 16.39 23.05
CA PRO A 332 -23.42 17.38 24.08
C PRO A 332 -21.93 17.32 24.42
N LEU A 333 -21.23 18.43 24.22
CA LEU A 333 -19.86 18.61 24.71
C LEU A 333 -19.86 18.53 26.23
N PRO A 334 -18.88 17.87 26.85
CA PRO A 334 -18.67 18.00 28.29
C PRO A 334 -18.44 19.48 28.64
N PRO A 335 -18.88 19.96 29.81
CA PRO A 335 -18.73 21.36 30.20
C PRO A 335 -17.23 21.75 30.21
N GLU A 336 -16.93 22.89 29.55
CA GLU A 336 -15.59 23.46 29.58
C GLU A 336 -15.12 23.76 31.02
N PRO A 337 -13.89 23.39 31.39
CA PRO A 337 -13.32 23.82 32.67
C PRO A 337 -13.03 25.33 32.64
N GLU A 338 -13.35 26.02 33.74
CA GLU A 338 -13.13 27.46 33.92
C GLU A 338 -11.65 27.85 33.79
N PRO A 339 -11.31 29.00 33.18
CA PRO A 339 -9.93 29.42 32.94
C PRO A 339 -9.23 29.87 34.22
N GLY A 340 -8.15 29.19 34.57
CA GLY A 340 -7.22 29.56 35.66
C GLY A 340 -5.81 29.84 35.13
N ASP A 341 -5.14 30.82 35.66
CA ASP A 341 -3.81 31.32 35.30
C ASP A 341 -2.75 30.20 35.13
N GLY A 342 -2.17 30.11 33.95
CA GLY A 342 -1.20 29.08 33.53
C GLY A 342 -1.74 28.08 32.53
N THR A 343 -2.98 28.20 32.11
CA THR A 343 -3.76 27.23 31.29
C THR A 343 -3.61 27.42 29.80
N ASP A 344 -3.25 28.59 29.28
CA ASP A 344 -3.17 28.85 27.84
C ASP A 344 -2.07 28.00 27.20
N ALA A 345 -0.87 27.93 27.77
CA ALA A 345 0.22 27.13 27.22
C ALA A 345 -0.05 25.60 27.28
N ARG A 346 -0.77 25.14 28.32
CA ARG A 346 -1.17 23.73 28.45
C ARG A 346 -2.35 23.38 27.55
N ARG A 347 -3.25 24.32 27.31
CA ARG A 347 -4.36 24.16 26.36
C ARG A 347 -3.84 24.12 24.93
N ASP A 348 -2.95 25.06 24.58
CA ASP A 348 -2.29 25.09 23.27
C ASP A 348 -1.46 23.80 23.03
N ALA A 349 -0.80 23.28 24.06
CA ALA A 349 -0.08 22.01 24.02
C ALA A 349 -0.99 20.79 23.82
N ALA A 350 -2.14 20.76 24.49
CA ALA A 350 -3.10 19.67 24.36
C ALA A 350 -3.79 19.70 22.98
N GLU A 351 -4.10 20.88 22.46
CA GLU A 351 -4.64 21.04 21.11
C GLU A 351 -3.60 20.65 20.06
N PHE A 352 -2.35 21.07 20.19
CA PHE A 352 -1.26 20.68 19.33
C PHE A 352 -1.02 19.16 19.35
N PHE A 353 -1.04 18.56 20.55
CA PHE A 353 -0.93 17.10 20.70
C PHE A 353 -2.00 16.39 19.88
N THR A 354 -3.27 16.76 20.08
CA THR A 354 -4.40 16.07 19.44
C THR A 354 -4.52 16.35 17.95
N THR A 355 -4.11 17.55 17.49
CA THR A 355 -4.28 17.95 16.08
C THR A 355 -3.06 17.66 15.22
N VAL A 356 -1.86 17.62 15.82
CA VAL A 356 -0.59 17.51 15.10
C VAL A 356 0.16 16.23 15.43
N LEU A 357 0.30 15.87 16.70
CA LEU A 357 1.15 14.75 17.09
C LEU A 357 0.43 13.41 17.06
N ASP A 358 -0.79 13.32 17.58
CA ASP A 358 -1.61 12.11 17.56
C ASP A 358 -2.22 11.91 16.18
N GLN A 359 -1.41 11.40 15.27
CA GLN A 359 -1.79 11.16 13.87
C GLN A 359 -2.69 9.92 13.72
N THR A 360 -2.63 8.99 14.67
CA THR A 360 -3.44 7.78 14.69
C THR A 360 -4.80 8.02 15.32
N GLY A 361 -4.95 9.05 16.17
CA GLY A 361 -6.18 9.43 16.84
C GLY A 361 -6.55 8.48 17.97
N ASP A 362 -5.56 7.82 18.60
CA ASP A 362 -5.77 6.88 19.70
C ASP A 362 -5.62 7.54 21.09
N GLY A 363 -5.26 8.82 21.13
CA GLY A 363 -5.10 9.62 22.34
C GLY A 363 -3.73 9.51 22.98
N PHE A 364 -2.78 8.85 22.37
CA PHE A 364 -1.39 8.72 22.78
C PHE A 364 -0.45 9.15 21.67
N LEU A 365 0.78 9.50 22.00
CA LEU A 365 1.85 9.66 21.02
C LEU A 365 2.78 8.46 21.11
N ASP A 366 2.97 7.81 19.98
CA ASP A 366 3.89 6.69 19.86
C ASP A 366 4.60 6.68 18.49
N TRP A 367 5.42 5.66 18.22
CA TRP A 367 6.13 5.57 16.96
C TRP A 367 5.20 5.58 15.71
N PRO A 368 4.06 4.90 15.69
CA PRO A 368 3.08 4.98 14.63
C PRO A 368 2.69 6.39 14.21
N ASP A 369 2.57 7.34 15.14
CA ASP A 369 2.21 8.72 14.84
C ASP A 369 3.33 9.44 14.08
N LEU A 370 4.55 9.35 14.60
CA LEU A 370 5.71 9.96 13.96
C LEU A 370 6.05 9.29 12.62
N ALA A 371 5.85 7.99 12.51
CA ALA A 371 5.97 7.28 11.26
C ALA A 371 4.88 7.70 10.25
N ALA A 372 3.66 8.00 10.70
CA ALA A 372 2.60 8.54 9.85
C ALA A 372 2.96 9.95 9.32
N MET A 373 3.53 10.78 10.18
CA MET A 373 4.00 12.13 9.83
C MET A 373 5.14 12.07 8.80
N ALA A 374 6.17 11.26 9.05
CA ALA A 374 7.27 11.06 8.12
C ALA A 374 6.79 10.56 6.76
N ARG A 375 5.79 9.67 6.77
CA ARG A 375 5.17 9.11 5.56
C ARG A 375 4.44 10.15 4.74
N GLU A 376 3.65 11.00 5.38
CA GLU A 376 2.91 12.06 4.69
C GLU A 376 3.91 13.02 4.00
N ILE A 377 4.96 13.40 4.69
CA ILE A 377 6.03 14.25 4.15
C ILE A 377 6.75 13.56 2.98
N ALA A 378 7.17 12.31 3.16
CA ALA A 378 7.84 11.57 2.09
C ALA A 378 6.96 11.41 0.85
N GLY A 379 5.65 11.20 1.05
CA GLY A 379 4.68 11.13 -0.04
C GLY A 379 4.46 12.45 -0.77
N ARG A 380 4.45 13.57 -0.05
CA ARG A 380 4.31 14.91 -0.65
C ARG A 380 5.51 15.29 -1.50
N LEU A 381 6.70 14.96 -1.03
CA LEU A 381 7.97 15.26 -1.72
C LEU A 381 8.35 14.19 -2.75
N ASP A 382 7.57 13.13 -2.90
CA ASP A 382 7.86 11.95 -3.76
C ASP A 382 9.27 11.39 -3.54
N LEU A 383 9.68 11.33 -2.27
CA LEU A 383 11.03 10.91 -1.91
C LEU A 383 11.30 9.47 -2.33
N ALA A 384 12.49 9.26 -2.90
CA ALA A 384 13.06 7.95 -3.20
C ALA A 384 14.21 7.64 -2.23
N GLU A 385 14.63 6.37 -2.17
CA GLU A 385 15.86 5.99 -1.49
C GLU A 385 17.09 6.74 -2.05
N PRO A 386 18.03 7.20 -1.22
CA PRO A 386 18.12 7.04 0.24
C PRO A 386 17.49 8.19 1.05
N ALA A 387 16.85 9.18 0.43
CA ALA A 387 16.31 10.34 1.12
C ALA A 387 15.15 9.98 2.04
N GLU A 388 14.31 9.07 1.58
CA GLU A 388 13.19 8.54 2.35
C GLU A 388 13.66 7.85 3.64
N THR A 389 14.63 6.95 3.56
CA THR A 389 15.23 6.29 4.75
C THR A 389 15.80 7.31 5.73
N ARG A 390 16.52 8.32 5.25
CA ARG A 390 17.07 9.37 6.13
C ARG A 390 15.99 10.13 6.89
N LEU A 391 14.86 10.41 6.25
CA LEU A 391 13.72 11.07 6.91
C LEU A 391 13.14 10.19 8.02
N TYR A 392 12.92 8.91 7.74
CA TYR A 392 12.42 7.97 8.74
C TYR A 392 13.37 7.77 9.91
N ASP A 393 14.65 7.64 9.64
CA ASP A 393 15.68 7.51 10.68
C ASP A 393 15.70 8.74 11.60
N ALA A 394 15.56 9.95 11.03
CA ALA A 394 15.49 11.17 11.81
C ALA A 394 14.24 11.21 12.71
N PHE A 395 13.07 10.80 12.21
CA PHE A 395 11.85 10.71 13.02
C PHE A 395 11.94 9.61 14.09
N ALA A 396 12.60 8.48 13.79
CA ALA A 396 12.81 7.40 14.76
C ALA A 396 13.78 7.82 15.88
N ASP A 397 14.83 8.58 15.54
CA ASP A 397 15.73 9.17 16.53
C ASP A 397 14.98 10.15 17.44
N TRP A 398 14.12 10.96 16.84
CA TRP A 398 13.29 11.90 17.59
C TRP A 398 12.28 11.18 18.50
N TRP A 399 11.64 10.12 18.05
CA TRP A 399 10.77 9.29 18.89
C TRP A 399 11.51 8.74 20.12
N ARG A 400 12.72 8.19 19.93
CA ARG A 400 13.52 7.67 21.03
C ARG A 400 13.89 8.76 22.07
N GLU A 401 14.16 9.97 21.59
CA GLU A 401 14.42 11.13 22.46
C GLU A 401 13.15 11.54 23.23
N LEU A 402 11.99 11.61 22.55
CA LEU A 402 10.71 11.93 23.19
C LEU A 402 10.32 10.87 24.22
N GLN A 403 10.36 9.61 23.86
CA GLN A 403 10.02 8.51 24.76
C GLN A 403 10.92 8.52 26.01
N ALA A 404 12.22 8.65 25.85
CA ALA A 404 13.15 8.71 26.97
C ALA A 404 12.93 9.91 27.90
N ALA A 405 12.40 11.02 27.38
CA ALA A 405 12.19 12.25 28.14
C ALA A 405 10.79 12.37 28.75
N LEU A 406 9.76 11.78 28.13
CA LEU A 406 8.36 12.05 28.44
C LEU A 406 7.59 10.85 28.98
N ASP A 407 7.92 9.63 28.57
CA ASP A 407 7.30 8.39 29.05
C ASP A 407 7.73 8.17 30.52
N THR A 408 6.95 8.73 31.44
CA THR A 408 7.28 8.73 32.89
C THR A 408 6.76 7.50 33.62
N ASP A 409 5.73 6.84 33.08
CA ASP A 409 5.15 5.63 33.66
C ASP A 409 5.69 4.34 33.05
N GLY A 410 6.47 4.46 31.94
CA GLY A 410 7.16 3.34 31.31
C GLY A 410 6.23 2.43 30.49
N ASP A 411 5.08 2.92 30.04
CA ASP A 411 4.11 2.15 29.26
C ASP A 411 4.48 2.06 27.75
N GLY A 412 5.54 2.78 27.35
CA GLY A 412 6.05 2.82 25.98
C GLY A 412 5.35 3.83 25.07
N ARG A 413 4.52 4.71 25.63
CA ARG A 413 3.77 5.77 24.93
C ARG A 413 3.93 7.08 25.68
N VAL A 414 3.46 8.17 25.09
CA VAL A 414 3.39 9.48 25.74
C VAL A 414 1.95 9.93 25.77
N SER A 415 1.41 10.11 26.94
CA SER A 415 0.06 10.64 27.14
C SER A 415 0.01 12.16 26.94
N PRO A 416 -1.17 12.77 26.69
CA PRO A 416 -1.34 14.22 26.62
C PRO A 416 -0.88 14.93 27.91
N GLY A 417 -1.01 14.25 29.05
CA GLY A 417 -0.59 14.78 30.37
C GLY A 417 0.93 14.88 30.48
N GLU A 418 1.65 13.85 30.09
CA GLU A 418 3.12 13.80 30.07
C GLU A 418 3.69 14.81 29.08
N TYR A 419 3.10 14.87 27.86
CA TYR A 419 3.48 15.86 26.87
C TYR A 419 3.30 17.29 27.38
N ALA A 420 2.14 17.63 27.92
CA ALA A 420 1.85 18.97 28.44
C ALA A 420 2.74 19.38 29.61
N ALA A 421 3.23 18.42 30.41
CA ALA A 421 4.15 18.68 31.50
C ALA A 421 5.56 19.08 31.04
N ALA A 422 5.97 18.66 29.83
CA ALA A 422 7.34 18.78 29.34
C ALA A 422 7.54 19.78 28.18
N VAL A 423 6.50 20.46 27.73
CA VAL A 423 6.50 21.42 26.60
C VAL A 423 7.71 22.36 26.52
N PRO A 424 8.31 22.86 27.64
CA PRO A 424 9.46 23.75 27.53
C PRO A 424 10.75 23.11 26.99
N SER A 425 10.86 21.78 26.98
CA SER A 425 12.10 21.05 26.72
C SER A 425 12.12 20.25 25.40
N LEU A 426 11.11 20.37 24.54
CA LEU A 426 10.91 19.51 23.36
C LEU A 426 11.84 19.77 22.18
N ALA A 427 12.58 20.87 22.13
CA ALA A 427 13.49 21.20 21.04
C ALA A 427 14.88 20.57 21.26
N GLY A 428 14.95 19.24 21.22
CA GLY A 428 16.19 18.48 21.34
C GLY A 428 16.98 18.33 20.04
N PRO A 429 18.19 17.75 20.10
CA PRO A 429 19.04 17.53 18.93
C PRO A 429 18.41 16.66 17.84
N ALA A 430 17.57 15.70 18.22
CA ALA A 430 16.91 14.84 17.23
C ALA A 430 15.86 15.60 16.45
N LEU A 431 15.09 16.50 17.05
CA LEU A 431 14.13 17.34 16.34
C LEU A 431 14.83 18.32 15.37
N ILE A 432 16.00 18.85 15.74
CA ILE A 432 16.83 19.67 14.82
C ILE A 432 17.22 18.83 13.61
N ARG A 433 17.63 17.57 13.80
CA ARG A 433 17.96 16.67 12.70
C ARG A 433 16.75 16.41 11.79
N VAL A 434 15.54 16.24 12.33
CA VAL A 434 14.32 16.12 11.53
C VAL A 434 14.15 17.36 10.65
N ALA A 435 14.30 18.55 11.21
CA ALA A 435 14.19 19.81 10.46
C ALA A 435 15.23 19.93 9.33
N GLU A 436 16.47 19.52 9.60
CA GLU A 436 17.55 19.55 8.62
C GLU A 436 17.34 18.55 7.48
N VAL A 437 16.95 17.31 7.82
CA VAL A 437 16.63 16.27 6.82
C VAL A 437 15.41 16.66 5.99
N LEU A 438 14.43 17.29 6.61
CA LEU A 438 13.26 17.81 5.91
C LEU A 438 13.64 18.92 4.93
N PHE A 439 14.52 19.84 5.34
CA PHE A 439 15.06 20.87 4.45
C PHE A 439 15.78 20.24 3.25
N ASP A 440 16.73 19.33 3.50
CA ASP A 440 17.51 18.66 2.45
C ASP A 440 16.64 17.83 1.49
N ALA A 441 15.50 17.34 1.97
CA ALA A 441 14.53 16.60 1.17
C ALA A 441 13.64 17.53 0.31
N THR A 442 13.46 18.77 0.74
CA THR A 442 12.64 19.79 0.04
C THR A 442 13.47 20.56 -0.98
N ASP A 443 14.74 20.85 -0.67
CA ASP A 443 15.74 21.48 -1.52
C ASP A 443 16.18 20.46 -2.60
N ALA A 444 15.42 20.41 -3.70
CA ALA A 444 15.58 19.38 -4.71
C ALA A 444 16.79 19.61 -5.63
N ASP A 445 17.17 20.86 -5.84
CA ASP A 445 18.31 21.24 -6.67
C ASP A 445 19.63 21.41 -5.88
N GLY A 446 19.56 21.40 -4.54
CA GLY A 446 20.71 21.43 -3.65
C GLY A 446 21.37 22.79 -3.50
N ASP A 447 20.68 23.87 -3.79
CA ASP A 447 21.21 25.25 -3.74
C ASP A 447 21.22 25.86 -2.32
N GLN A 448 20.79 25.10 -1.30
CA GLN A 448 20.66 25.46 0.12
C GLN A 448 19.57 26.51 0.38
N ARG A 449 18.60 26.61 -0.50
CA ARG A 449 17.43 27.46 -0.40
C ARG A 449 16.21 26.68 -0.83
N ILE A 450 15.03 27.11 -0.47
CA ILE A 450 13.78 26.56 -0.96
C ILE A 450 13.12 27.63 -1.81
N ASP A 451 12.90 27.34 -3.07
CA ASP A 451 12.18 28.20 -3.98
C ASP A 451 10.65 27.98 -3.91
N ALA A 452 9.90 28.74 -4.73
CA ALA A 452 8.44 28.70 -4.71
C ALA A 452 7.85 27.36 -5.17
N ASP A 453 8.53 26.61 -6.04
CA ASP A 453 8.05 25.34 -6.57
C ASP A 453 8.33 24.21 -5.57
N GLU A 454 9.51 24.22 -4.97
CA GLU A 454 9.89 23.31 -3.88
C GLU A 454 9.03 23.51 -2.63
N TYR A 455 8.76 24.78 -2.29
CA TYR A 455 7.85 25.11 -1.20
C TYR A 455 6.42 24.56 -1.46
N ARG A 456 5.91 24.73 -2.68
CA ARG A 456 4.58 24.19 -3.05
C ARG A 456 4.54 22.65 -3.02
N ALA A 457 5.64 22.00 -3.34
CA ALA A 457 5.75 20.55 -3.24
C ALA A 457 5.51 20.05 -1.80
N LEU A 458 6.12 20.74 -0.82
CA LEU A 458 5.97 20.40 0.60
C LEU A 458 4.61 20.86 1.18
N PHE A 459 4.24 22.13 0.97
CA PHE A 459 3.13 22.77 1.67
C PHE A 459 1.82 22.82 0.88
N ARG A 460 1.86 22.60 -0.44
CA ARG A 460 0.72 22.78 -1.36
C ARG A 460 0.08 24.18 -1.32
N THR A 461 0.83 25.17 -0.85
CA THR A 461 0.42 26.58 -0.76
C THR A 461 1.55 27.47 -1.26
N GLY A 462 1.24 28.69 -1.64
CA GLY A 462 2.29 29.67 -1.99
C GLY A 462 3.01 30.20 -0.76
N PHE A 463 4.18 30.77 -0.96
CA PHE A 463 4.89 31.52 0.06
C PHE A 463 4.03 32.62 0.70
N ARG A 464 4.15 32.81 2.02
CA ARG A 464 3.75 34.06 2.66
C ARG A 464 4.91 35.07 2.51
N ARG A 465 4.58 36.35 2.31
CA ARG A 465 5.60 37.40 2.11
C ARG A 465 6.65 37.52 3.21
N ASP A 466 6.25 37.20 4.45
CA ASP A 466 7.07 37.25 5.64
C ASP A 466 8.03 36.05 5.83
N MET A 467 7.98 35.07 4.93
CA MET A 467 8.78 33.84 5.00
C MET A 467 9.86 33.76 3.95
N THR A 468 9.82 34.64 2.94
CA THR A 468 10.80 34.66 1.85
C THR A 468 11.84 35.74 2.05
N ASP A 469 13.05 35.46 1.62
CA ASP A 469 14.12 36.47 1.46
C ASP A 469 13.80 37.46 0.32
N ALA A 470 14.65 38.44 0.15
CA ALA A 470 14.48 39.48 -0.88
C ALA A 470 14.45 38.93 -2.33
N ASP A 471 15.03 37.76 -2.55
CA ASP A 471 15.04 37.02 -3.82
C ASP A 471 13.84 36.06 -4.01
N GLY A 472 12.93 36.04 -3.05
CA GLY A 472 11.74 35.16 -3.11
C GLY A 472 11.98 33.71 -2.69
N THR A 473 13.07 33.42 -1.98
CA THR A 473 13.45 32.10 -1.49
C THR A 473 13.31 32.00 0.04
N TYR A 474 13.38 30.80 0.57
CA TYR A 474 13.26 30.49 2.00
C TYR A 474 14.56 29.87 2.48
N ALA A 475 15.36 30.63 3.24
CA ALA A 475 16.67 30.20 3.68
C ALA A 475 16.61 29.07 4.73
N ARG A 476 17.59 28.15 4.69
CA ARG A 476 17.70 26.99 5.58
C ARG A 476 17.53 27.34 7.08
N ALA A 477 18.22 28.38 7.54
CA ALA A 477 18.14 28.77 8.96
C ALA A 477 16.74 29.25 9.38
N ALA A 478 16.02 29.93 8.49
CA ALA A 478 14.63 30.34 8.73
C ALA A 478 13.69 29.14 8.73
N PHE A 479 13.84 28.25 7.77
CA PHE A 479 13.08 27.01 7.64
C PHE A 479 13.19 26.15 8.91
N VAL A 480 14.42 25.84 9.34
CA VAL A 480 14.68 25.04 10.53
C VAL A 480 14.11 25.70 11.79
N ARG A 481 14.31 27.01 11.97
CA ARG A 481 13.78 27.75 13.11
C ARG A 481 12.25 27.67 13.18
N ASP A 482 11.58 27.88 12.06
CA ASP A 482 10.12 27.92 12.00
C ASP A 482 9.54 26.54 12.22
N PHE A 483 10.20 25.49 11.72
CA PHE A 483 9.83 24.09 11.99
C PHE A 483 9.96 23.77 13.49
N LEU A 484 11.07 24.12 14.14
CA LEU A 484 11.25 23.92 15.56
C LEU A 484 10.21 24.70 16.39
N SER A 485 9.85 25.90 15.95
CA SER A 485 8.82 26.71 16.59
C SER A 485 7.43 26.05 16.48
N PHE A 486 7.13 25.50 15.32
CA PHE A 486 5.89 24.75 15.09
C PHE A 486 5.81 23.49 15.95
N MET A 487 6.82 22.62 15.85
CA MET A 487 6.84 21.32 16.54
C MET A 487 6.95 21.45 18.08
N SER A 488 7.39 22.58 18.60
CA SER A 488 7.40 22.87 20.03
C SER A 488 6.11 23.54 20.54
N GLY A 489 5.11 23.75 19.68
CA GLY A 489 3.85 24.40 20.03
C GLY A 489 3.99 25.85 20.50
N ARG A 490 5.12 26.52 20.19
CA ARG A 490 5.43 27.88 20.71
C ARG A 490 4.85 29.00 19.88
N ALA A 491 4.41 28.73 18.66
CA ALA A 491 3.88 29.74 17.75
C ALA A 491 2.42 29.47 17.44
N ARG A 492 1.55 30.48 17.60
CA ARG A 492 0.12 30.40 17.31
C ARG A 492 -0.22 30.24 15.81
N SER A 493 0.72 30.49 14.94
CA SER A 493 0.59 30.29 13.48
C SER A 493 1.98 30.21 12.87
N THR A 494 2.27 29.10 12.21
CA THR A 494 3.53 28.85 11.51
C THR A 494 3.26 28.51 10.05
N PRO A 495 4.29 28.60 9.17
CA PRO A 495 4.21 28.13 7.80
C PRO A 495 3.87 26.63 7.68
N TYR A 496 4.09 25.87 8.73
CA TYR A 496 3.92 24.41 8.76
C TYR A 496 2.51 23.95 9.14
N ASP A 497 1.63 24.87 9.59
CA ASP A 497 0.25 24.53 9.93
C ASP A 497 -0.48 23.78 8.80
N PRO A 498 -0.33 24.15 7.49
CA PRO A 498 -0.92 23.41 6.39
C PRO A 498 -0.31 22.03 6.12
N LEU A 499 0.88 21.74 6.67
CA LEU A 499 1.55 20.47 6.44
C LEU A 499 0.82 19.30 7.12
N LEU A 500 0.26 19.57 8.30
CA LEU A 500 -0.34 18.58 9.18
C LEU A 500 -1.84 18.81 9.44
N ALA A 501 -2.33 20.04 9.23
CA ALA A 501 -3.75 20.28 9.17
C ALA A 501 -4.29 19.54 7.93
N GLY A 502 -4.90 18.39 8.12
CA GLY A 502 -5.49 17.59 7.05
C GLY A 502 -6.37 18.46 6.16
N ALA A 503 -5.87 18.81 4.98
CA ALA A 503 -6.54 19.62 3.99
C ALA A 503 -7.73 18.89 3.37
#